data_aa2e3f94de963b637f18f7546888e324
#
_entry.id   aa2e3f94de963b637f18f7546888e324
#
_cell.length_a   1.000
_cell.length_b   1.000
_cell.length_c   1.000
_cell.angle_alpha   90.00
_cell.angle_beta   90.00
_cell.angle_gamma   90.00
#
_symmetry.space_group_name_H-M   'P 1'
#
loop_
_entity.id
_entity.type
_entity.pdbx_description
1 polymer ?
#
loop_
_entity_poly.entity_id
_entity_poly.type
_entity_poly.pdbx_seq_one_letter_code
_entity_poly.pdbx_strand_id
1 'polypeptide(L)'
;MISIKTVYIGNENESYIQDDFAITGVNIISSDENHVGKTIVMQAIMYALGSEARFPPSFKSNEYVFIVDLEVDGRGLSILRNRDSFVVLDGGTIIPIESSGDFDVFWNDHISPLPTIIKDGSQTIVGLPLYTQVAFVPQAGRSTARTSTSYFNKDDFKEMVYALKGLDARTLDKKSIADLKNKRSALKTRREELAKQASTLRKIGTSLAVVSPTANREETARFIEQLNFL
;
A
#
# COMPACT_ATOMS: atom_id res chain seq x y z
N MET A 1 -13.86 -10.58 -16.47
CA MET A 1 -12.67 -11.48 -16.71
C MET A 1 -11.67 -10.73 -17.58
N ILE A 2 -10.37 -10.77 -17.23
CA ILE A 2 -9.31 -10.12 -18.02
C ILE A 2 -8.50 -11.21 -18.70
N SER A 3 -8.32 -11.12 -20.03
CA SER A 3 -7.54 -12.05 -20.84
C SER A 3 -6.53 -11.29 -21.70
N ILE A 4 -5.31 -11.80 -21.79
CA ILE A 4 -4.26 -11.26 -22.65
C ILE A 4 -4.46 -11.85 -24.06
N LYS A 5 -4.43 -11.00 -25.07
CA LYS A 5 -4.55 -11.39 -26.49
C LYS A 5 -3.19 -11.37 -27.18
N THR A 6 -2.49 -10.25 -27.04
CA THR A 6 -1.26 -10.00 -27.77
C THR A 6 -0.26 -9.28 -26.85
N VAL A 7 0.99 -9.55 -27.07
CA VAL A 7 2.12 -8.80 -26.49
C VAL A 7 3.03 -8.34 -27.60
N TYR A 8 3.33 -7.07 -27.62
CA TYR A 8 4.29 -6.47 -28.53
C TYR A 8 5.42 -5.82 -27.72
N ILE A 9 6.65 -6.06 -28.14
CA ILE A 9 7.87 -5.44 -27.61
C ILE A 9 8.65 -4.92 -28.82
N GLY A 10 8.96 -3.64 -28.89
CA GLY A 10 9.66 -3.13 -30.05
C GLY A 10 10.31 -1.78 -29.82
N ASN A 11 11.27 -1.50 -30.71
CA ASN A 11 11.90 -0.22 -30.88
C ASN A 11 12.06 0.08 -32.37
N GLU A 12 12.84 1.09 -32.74
CA GLU A 12 13.05 1.48 -34.13
C GLU A 12 13.75 0.40 -35.00
N ASN A 13 14.48 -0.53 -34.39
CA ASN A 13 15.34 -1.48 -35.09
C ASN A 13 14.79 -2.91 -35.11
N GLU A 14 14.05 -3.29 -34.06
CA GLU A 14 13.58 -4.67 -33.88
C GLU A 14 12.24 -4.72 -33.15
N SER A 15 11.49 -5.77 -33.43
CA SER A 15 10.22 -6.01 -32.76
C SER A 15 9.97 -7.50 -32.55
N TYR A 16 9.20 -7.78 -31.52
CA TYR A 16 8.68 -9.11 -31.22
C TYR A 16 7.17 -9.02 -30.95
N ILE A 17 6.42 -9.96 -31.50
CA ILE A 17 4.96 -10.07 -31.30
C ILE A 17 4.66 -11.50 -30.89
N GLN A 18 3.82 -11.65 -29.87
CA GLN A 18 3.19 -12.91 -29.44
C GLN A 18 1.69 -12.68 -29.42
N ASP A 19 0.96 -13.36 -30.31
CA ASP A 19 -0.48 -13.14 -30.53
C ASP A 19 -1.33 -14.43 -30.47
N ASP A 20 -0.73 -15.54 -30.08
CA ASP A 20 -1.37 -16.85 -29.98
C ASP A 20 -1.80 -17.25 -28.57
N PHE A 21 -2.02 -16.27 -27.68
CA PHE A 21 -2.52 -16.57 -26.34
C PHE A 21 -3.95 -17.12 -26.37
N ALA A 22 -4.14 -18.28 -25.76
CA ALA A 22 -5.48 -18.80 -25.55
C ALA A 22 -6.23 -17.96 -24.53
N ILE A 23 -7.45 -17.55 -24.84
CA ILE A 23 -8.31 -16.74 -23.96
C ILE A 23 -8.70 -17.52 -22.71
N THR A 24 -8.79 -18.83 -22.82
CA THR A 24 -9.17 -19.75 -21.74
C THR A 24 -8.12 -20.86 -21.58
N GLY A 25 -7.89 -21.26 -20.33
CA GLY A 25 -6.96 -22.36 -20.05
C GLY A 25 -5.57 -21.86 -19.64
N VAL A 26 -4.55 -22.67 -19.93
CA VAL A 26 -3.15 -22.44 -19.58
C VAL A 26 -2.35 -22.14 -20.83
N ASN A 27 -1.65 -21.03 -20.84
CA ASN A 27 -0.68 -20.69 -21.88
C ASN A 27 0.72 -21.10 -21.41
N ILE A 28 1.47 -21.79 -22.25
CA ILE A 28 2.83 -22.23 -21.98
C ILE A 28 3.75 -21.63 -23.03
N ILE A 29 4.67 -20.74 -22.59
CA ILE A 29 5.73 -20.23 -23.43
C ILE A 29 6.95 -21.12 -23.26
N SER A 30 7.27 -21.91 -24.29
CA SER A 30 8.39 -22.84 -24.30
C SER A 30 9.34 -22.55 -25.47
N SER A 31 10.57 -23.01 -25.37
CA SER A 31 11.51 -23.10 -26.49
C SER A 31 12.53 -24.18 -26.20
N ASP A 32 13.09 -24.75 -27.23
CA ASP A 32 14.12 -25.78 -27.15
C ASP A 32 15.45 -25.26 -26.62
N GLU A 33 15.70 -23.95 -26.75
CA GLU A 33 16.94 -23.31 -26.29
C GLU A 33 16.71 -22.48 -25.02
N ASN A 34 17.77 -22.39 -24.22
CA ASN A 34 17.82 -21.46 -23.09
C ASN A 34 18.22 -20.07 -23.56
N HIS A 35 17.83 -19.04 -22.83
CA HIS A 35 18.17 -17.62 -23.08
C HIS A 35 17.54 -16.95 -24.32
N VAL A 36 16.49 -17.52 -24.91
CA VAL A 36 15.78 -16.97 -26.06
C VAL A 36 14.64 -15.99 -25.72
N GLY A 37 14.66 -15.39 -24.55
CA GLY A 37 13.74 -14.30 -24.25
C GLY A 37 12.41 -14.64 -23.57
N LYS A 38 12.10 -15.92 -23.24
CA LYS A 38 10.84 -16.31 -22.57
C LYS A 38 10.50 -15.44 -21.35
N THR A 39 11.50 -15.19 -20.50
CA THR A 39 11.33 -14.36 -19.32
C THR A 39 11.06 -12.89 -19.66
N ILE A 40 11.61 -12.40 -20.78
CA ILE A 40 11.37 -11.01 -21.24
C ILE A 40 9.91 -10.83 -21.62
N VAL A 41 9.31 -11.80 -22.31
CA VAL A 41 7.88 -11.74 -22.69
C VAL A 41 6.98 -11.65 -21.45
N MET A 42 7.21 -12.51 -20.46
CA MET A 42 6.44 -12.47 -19.21
C MET A 42 6.65 -11.17 -18.44
N GLN A 43 7.88 -10.67 -18.39
CA GLN A 43 8.19 -9.39 -17.76
C GLN A 43 7.58 -8.21 -18.52
N ALA A 44 7.54 -8.28 -19.86
CA ALA A 44 6.94 -7.26 -20.72
C ALA A 44 5.43 -7.13 -20.46
N ILE A 45 4.72 -8.25 -20.35
CA ILE A 45 3.31 -8.28 -19.96
C ILE A 45 3.10 -7.53 -18.65
N MET A 46 3.83 -7.93 -17.62
CA MET A 46 3.70 -7.33 -16.28
C MET A 46 4.08 -5.85 -16.28
N TYR A 47 5.10 -5.50 -17.05
CA TYR A 47 5.54 -4.11 -17.19
C TYR A 47 4.47 -3.25 -17.88
N ALA A 48 3.95 -3.68 -19.01
CA ALA A 48 2.89 -2.97 -19.72
C ALA A 48 1.63 -2.81 -18.86
N LEU A 49 1.33 -3.77 -17.98
CA LEU A 49 0.22 -3.73 -17.03
C LEU A 49 0.52 -2.91 -15.76
N GLY A 50 1.53 -2.05 -15.76
CA GLY A 50 1.81 -1.13 -14.65
C GLY A 50 2.68 -1.69 -13.54
N SER A 51 3.11 -2.96 -13.61
CA SER A 51 4.00 -3.54 -12.60
C SER A 51 5.45 -3.10 -12.78
N GLU A 52 6.25 -3.27 -11.72
CA GLU A 52 7.70 -3.15 -11.79
C GLU A 52 8.30 -4.45 -12.33
N ALA A 53 8.74 -4.45 -13.57
CA ALA A 53 9.41 -5.59 -14.18
C ALA A 53 10.93 -5.58 -13.91
N ARG A 54 11.52 -6.77 -13.88
CA ARG A 54 12.96 -6.97 -13.76
C ARG A 54 13.48 -7.65 -15.00
N PHE A 55 13.89 -6.84 -15.95
CA PHE A 55 14.53 -7.33 -17.15
C PHE A 55 15.97 -7.79 -16.89
N PRO A 56 16.49 -8.73 -17.68
CA PRO A 56 17.92 -9.08 -17.66
C PRO A 56 18.79 -7.85 -17.89
N PRO A 57 19.99 -7.76 -17.29
CA PRO A 57 20.87 -6.60 -17.45
C PRO A 57 21.28 -6.29 -18.91
N SER A 58 21.26 -7.31 -19.78
CA SER A 58 21.53 -7.16 -21.22
C SER A 58 20.37 -6.55 -22.00
N PHE A 59 19.16 -6.51 -21.43
CA PHE A 59 17.97 -5.96 -22.07
C PHE A 59 17.70 -4.55 -21.55
N LYS A 60 17.90 -3.57 -22.41
CA LYS A 60 17.73 -2.14 -22.08
C LYS A 60 16.27 -1.71 -22.26
N SER A 61 15.42 -2.06 -21.32
CA SER A 61 13.97 -1.83 -21.40
C SER A 61 13.53 -0.39 -21.70
N ASN A 62 14.38 0.59 -21.37
CA ASN A 62 14.12 2.00 -21.64
C ASN A 62 14.22 2.39 -23.13
N GLU A 63 14.74 1.49 -23.97
CA GLU A 63 14.84 1.68 -25.43
C GLU A 63 13.66 1.08 -26.17
N TYR A 64 12.74 0.38 -25.46
CA TYR A 64 11.60 -0.33 -26.04
C TYR A 64 10.26 0.25 -25.63
N VAL A 65 9.29 0.05 -26.48
CA VAL A 65 7.87 0.24 -26.22
C VAL A 65 7.25 -1.13 -25.97
N PHE A 66 6.36 -1.21 -25.00
CA PHE A 66 5.66 -2.44 -24.64
C PHE A 66 4.15 -2.22 -24.84
N ILE A 67 3.52 -3.11 -25.59
CA ILE A 67 2.08 -3.05 -25.79
C ILE A 67 1.48 -4.40 -25.40
N VAL A 68 0.36 -4.34 -24.69
CA VAL A 68 -0.45 -5.52 -24.37
C VAL A 68 -1.89 -5.26 -24.79
N ASP A 69 -2.41 -6.14 -25.62
CA ASP A 69 -3.82 -6.15 -25.93
C ASP A 69 -4.54 -7.07 -24.96
N LEU A 70 -5.60 -6.52 -24.38
CA LEU A 70 -6.45 -7.19 -23.40
C LEU A 70 -7.87 -7.33 -23.92
N GLU A 71 -8.54 -8.37 -23.45
CA GLU A 71 -10.00 -8.43 -23.44
C GLU A 71 -10.49 -8.37 -22.00
N VAL A 72 -11.29 -7.36 -21.70
CA VAL A 72 -11.90 -7.12 -20.37
C VAL A 72 -13.41 -7.22 -20.52
N ASP A 73 -14.01 -8.30 -20.06
CA ASP A 73 -15.45 -8.56 -20.13
C ASP A 73 -16.04 -8.36 -21.55
N GLY A 74 -15.31 -8.81 -22.58
CA GLY A 74 -15.68 -8.69 -23.98
C GLY A 74 -15.29 -7.37 -24.66
N ARG A 75 -14.69 -6.42 -23.93
CA ARG A 75 -14.18 -5.16 -24.45
C ARG A 75 -12.68 -5.28 -24.73
N GLY A 76 -12.25 -4.94 -25.93
CA GLY A 76 -10.85 -4.88 -26.30
C GLY A 76 -10.19 -3.59 -25.84
N LEU A 77 -9.03 -3.70 -25.23
CA LEU A 77 -8.18 -2.60 -24.76
C LEU A 77 -6.73 -2.86 -25.20
N SER A 78 -6.04 -1.83 -25.71
CA SER A 78 -4.61 -1.89 -25.92
C SER A 78 -3.91 -0.93 -24.96
N ILE A 79 -2.96 -1.43 -24.20
CA ILE A 79 -2.16 -0.65 -23.25
C ILE A 79 -0.73 -0.59 -23.77
N LEU A 80 -0.27 0.61 -24.08
CA LEU A 80 1.10 0.90 -24.44
C LEU A 80 1.81 1.54 -23.24
N ARG A 81 2.99 1.04 -22.91
CA ARG A 81 3.87 1.65 -21.93
C ARG A 81 5.23 1.97 -22.52
N ASN A 82 5.70 3.20 -22.26
CA ASN A 82 7.07 3.62 -22.51
C ASN A 82 7.58 4.33 -21.24
N ARG A 83 8.46 3.68 -20.50
CA ARG A 83 8.96 4.15 -19.18
C ARG A 83 7.83 4.35 -18.18
N ASP A 84 7.58 5.58 -17.74
CA ASP A 84 6.54 5.91 -16.76
C ASP A 84 5.22 6.38 -17.39
N SER A 85 5.20 6.53 -18.72
CA SER A 85 4.03 7.01 -19.46
C SER A 85 3.28 5.85 -20.10
N PHE A 86 1.96 5.99 -20.14
CA PHE A 86 1.05 5.02 -20.74
C PHE A 86 0.18 5.67 -21.79
N VAL A 87 -0.24 4.89 -22.76
CA VAL A 87 -1.32 5.23 -23.69
C VAL A 87 -2.30 4.07 -23.71
N VAL A 88 -3.55 4.34 -23.46
CA VAL A 88 -4.61 3.33 -23.56
C VAL A 88 -5.45 3.63 -24.79
N LEU A 89 -5.66 2.61 -25.62
CA LEU A 89 -6.61 2.63 -26.73
C LEU A 89 -7.84 1.83 -26.33
N ASP A 90 -8.98 2.50 -26.23
CA ASP A 90 -10.27 1.94 -25.84
C ASP A 90 -11.34 2.29 -26.86
N GLY A 91 -11.82 1.30 -27.60
CA GLY A 91 -12.88 1.49 -28.62
C GLY A 91 -12.58 2.58 -29.66
N GLY A 92 -11.29 2.81 -29.99
CA GLY A 92 -10.84 3.86 -30.90
C GLY A 92 -10.51 5.19 -30.22
N THR A 93 -10.74 5.33 -28.92
CA THR A 93 -10.34 6.50 -28.13
C THR A 93 -8.92 6.32 -27.60
N ILE A 94 -8.06 7.32 -27.81
CA ILE A 94 -6.68 7.34 -27.29
C ILE A 94 -6.65 8.13 -25.99
N ILE A 95 -6.20 7.51 -24.92
CA ILE A 95 -6.14 8.09 -23.57
C ILE A 95 -4.67 8.11 -23.14
N PRO A 96 -3.99 9.28 -23.18
CA PRO A 96 -2.65 9.42 -22.64
C PRO A 96 -2.69 9.52 -21.12
N ILE A 97 -1.74 8.87 -20.44
CA ILE A 97 -1.59 8.82 -18.99
C ILE A 97 -0.13 9.07 -18.65
N GLU A 98 0.15 10.07 -17.83
CA GLU A 98 1.50 10.60 -17.66
C GLU A 98 2.34 9.84 -16.63
N SER A 99 1.68 9.17 -15.66
CA SER A 99 2.38 8.48 -14.57
C SER A 99 1.78 7.12 -14.22
N SER A 100 2.57 6.28 -13.56
CA SER A 100 2.09 5.01 -13.01
C SER A 100 0.97 5.19 -11.97
N GLY A 101 1.01 6.28 -11.19
CA GLY A 101 -0.05 6.58 -10.22
C GLY A 101 -1.37 6.93 -10.89
N ASP A 102 -1.34 7.71 -11.97
CA ASP A 102 -2.55 8.02 -12.75
C ASP A 102 -3.07 6.77 -13.46
N PHE A 103 -2.17 5.88 -13.88
CA PHE A 103 -2.55 4.60 -14.45
C PHE A 103 -3.21 3.67 -13.44
N ASP A 104 -2.77 3.66 -12.18
CA ASP A 104 -3.44 2.92 -11.10
C ASP A 104 -4.89 3.40 -10.90
N VAL A 105 -5.13 4.72 -10.94
CA VAL A 105 -6.46 5.31 -10.86
C VAL A 105 -7.30 4.93 -12.10
N PHE A 106 -6.74 5.09 -13.29
CA PHE A 106 -7.41 4.69 -14.52
C PHE A 106 -7.80 3.21 -14.51
N TRP A 107 -6.89 2.33 -14.07
CA TRP A 107 -7.15 0.90 -13.95
C TRP A 107 -8.31 0.60 -13.01
N ASN A 108 -8.29 1.24 -11.83
CA ASN A 108 -9.34 1.09 -10.82
C ASN A 108 -10.72 1.49 -11.34
N ASP A 109 -10.79 2.57 -12.09
CA ASP A 109 -12.06 3.18 -12.50
C ASP A 109 -12.62 2.58 -13.80
N HIS A 110 -11.75 2.07 -14.70
CA HIS A 110 -12.14 1.68 -16.05
C HIS A 110 -11.88 0.21 -16.40
N ILE A 111 -11.00 -0.48 -15.67
CA ILE A 111 -10.62 -1.86 -16.01
C ILE A 111 -11.08 -2.82 -14.92
N SER A 112 -10.61 -2.67 -13.71
CA SER A 112 -10.98 -3.54 -12.58
C SER A 112 -10.69 -2.86 -11.25
N PRO A 113 -11.63 -2.89 -10.29
CA PRO A 113 -11.41 -2.32 -8.97
C PRO A 113 -10.16 -2.89 -8.31
N LEU A 114 -9.32 -1.99 -7.81
CA LEU A 114 -8.15 -2.33 -7.03
C LEU A 114 -8.48 -2.38 -5.52
N PRO A 115 -7.81 -3.23 -4.75
CA PRO A 115 -7.99 -3.28 -3.31
C PRO A 115 -7.67 -1.93 -2.67
N THR A 116 -8.39 -1.59 -1.61
CA THR A 116 -8.15 -0.40 -0.81
C THR A 116 -7.64 -0.82 0.56
N ILE A 117 -6.61 -0.16 1.05
CA ILE A 117 -6.03 -0.37 2.38
C ILE A 117 -6.04 0.94 3.17
N ILE A 118 -5.82 0.86 4.48
CA ILE A 118 -5.61 2.05 5.31
C ILE A 118 -4.11 2.28 5.47
N LYS A 119 -3.62 3.35 4.86
CA LYS A 119 -2.22 3.76 4.92
C LYS A 119 -2.11 5.16 5.51
N ASP A 120 -1.27 5.31 6.53
CA ASP A 120 -1.08 6.59 7.27
C ASP A 120 -2.40 7.24 7.73
N GLY A 121 -3.40 6.42 8.06
CA GLY A 121 -4.71 6.89 8.51
C GLY A 121 -5.69 7.27 7.41
N SER A 122 -5.30 7.11 6.14
CA SER A 122 -6.14 7.41 4.98
C SER A 122 -6.42 6.17 4.14
N GLN A 123 -7.59 6.11 3.54
CA GLN A 123 -7.92 5.09 2.55
C GLN A 123 -7.08 5.31 1.29
N THR A 124 -6.34 4.28 0.87
CA THR A 124 -5.42 4.34 -0.27
C THR A 124 -5.65 3.14 -1.18
N ILE A 125 -5.79 3.39 -2.47
CA ILE A 125 -5.85 2.35 -3.50
C ILE A 125 -4.48 1.69 -3.58
N VAL A 126 -4.47 0.37 -3.61
CA VAL A 126 -3.24 -0.40 -3.81
C VAL A 126 -2.81 -0.30 -5.27
N GLY A 127 -1.60 0.23 -5.50
CA GLY A 127 -1.07 0.34 -6.86
C GLY A 127 -0.78 -1.03 -7.50
N LEU A 128 -0.82 -1.06 -8.82
CA LEU A 128 -0.57 -2.25 -9.64
C LEU A 128 0.77 -2.94 -9.33
N PRO A 129 1.88 -2.23 -9.01
CA PRO A 129 3.14 -2.87 -8.61
C PRO A 129 3.03 -3.79 -7.39
N LEU A 130 2.12 -3.50 -6.45
CA LEU A 130 1.87 -4.36 -5.31
C LEU A 130 0.79 -5.40 -5.62
N TYR A 131 -0.29 -4.99 -6.28
CA TYR A 131 -1.42 -5.84 -6.62
C TYR A 131 -1.00 -7.05 -7.47
N THR A 132 -0.19 -6.82 -8.49
CA THR A 132 0.26 -7.88 -9.41
C THR A 132 1.13 -8.94 -8.75
N GLN A 133 1.74 -8.67 -7.59
CA GLN A 133 2.53 -9.66 -6.84
C GLN A 133 1.70 -10.84 -6.33
N VAL A 134 0.37 -10.71 -6.24
CA VAL A 134 -0.51 -11.83 -5.89
C VAL A 134 -0.65 -12.82 -7.05
N ALA A 135 -0.57 -12.31 -8.28
CA ALA A 135 -0.81 -13.09 -9.50
C ALA A 135 0.48 -13.52 -10.22
N PHE A 136 1.59 -12.82 -10.00
CA PHE A 136 2.83 -13.02 -10.72
C PHE A 136 3.98 -13.52 -9.82
N VAL A 137 4.54 -14.68 -10.19
CA VAL A 137 5.72 -15.25 -9.52
C VAL A 137 6.92 -15.15 -10.45
N PRO A 138 7.85 -14.21 -10.22
CA PRO A 138 9.03 -14.04 -11.05
C PRO A 138 9.99 -15.21 -10.91
N GLN A 139 10.73 -15.53 -11.97
CA GLN A 139 11.75 -16.59 -11.96
C GLN A 139 12.93 -16.24 -11.05
N ALA A 140 13.37 -14.98 -11.07
CA ALA A 140 14.45 -14.48 -10.22
C ALA A 140 13.93 -14.00 -8.87
N GLY A 141 14.65 -14.30 -7.79
CA GLY A 141 14.33 -13.79 -6.45
C GLY A 141 13.27 -14.58 -5.70
N ARG A 142 13.02 -15.84 -6.06
CA ARG A 142 12.06 -16.73 -5.35
C ARG A 142 12.37 -16.91 -3.86
N SER A 143 13.65 -16.79 -3.46
CA SER A 143 14.06 -16.88 -2.06
C SER A 143 13.77 -15.62 -1.25
N THR A 144 13.52 -14.50 -1.90
CA THR A 144 13.20 -13.22 -1.27
C THR A 144 11.97 -12.64 -1.97
N ALA A 145 10.79 -13.11 -1.61
CA ALA A 145 9.55 -12.50 -2.07
C ALA A 145 9.56 -11.01 -1.67
N ARG A 146 9.70 -10.12 -2.64
CA ARG A 146 9.55 -8.68 -2.39
C ARG A 146 8.05 -8.39 -2.28
N THR A 147 7.57 -8.39 -1.06
CA THR A 147 6.21 -7.95 -0.72
C THR A 147 6.16 -6.44 -0.42
N SER A 148 7.11 -5.69 -0.97
CA SER A 148 7.18 -4.23 -0.78
C SER A 148 7.66 -3.57 -2.06
N THR A 149 7.16 -2.38 -2.30
CA THR A 149 7.58 -1.45 -3.37
C THR A 149 8.21 -0.22 -2.75
N SER A 150 8.54 0.79 -3.54
CA SER A 150 9.06 2.07 -3.02
C SER A 150 8.08 2.75 -2.04
N TYR A 151 6.78 2.59 -2.25
CA TYR A 151 5.72 3.21 -1.45
C TYR A 151 5.05 2.24 -0.46
N PHE A 152 4.78 1.00 -0.88
CA PHE A 152 4.09 0.00 -0.07
C PHE A 152 5.08 -0.93 0.65
N ASN A 153 4.78 -1.30 1.88
CA ASN A 153 5.57 -2.21 2.70
C ASN A 153 4.92 -3.61 2.83
N LYS A 154 5.55 -4.50 3.60
CA LYS A 154 5.05 -5.87 3.81
C LYS A 154 3.70 -5.94 4.54
N ASP A 155 3.43 -4.97 5.39
CA ASP A 155 2.16 -4.94 6.12
C ASP A 155 1.04 -4.46 5.20
N ASP A 156 1.33 -3.49 4.31
CA ASP A 156 0.40 -3.06 3.26
C ASP A 156 0.03 -4.24 2.34
N PHE A 157 1.00 -5.09 1.97
CA PHE A 157 0.74 -6.31 1.21
C PHE A 157 -0.21 -7.26 1.96
N LYS A 158 0.02 -7.46 3.26
CA LYS A 158 -0.86 -8.28 4.09
C LYS A 158 -2.28 -7.72 4.16
N GLU A 159 -2.41 -6.40 4.34
CA GLU A 159 -3.72 -5.73 4.35
C GLU A 159 -4.42 -5.84 3.00
N MET A 160 -3.68 -5.70 1.90
CA MET A 160 -4.21 -5.94 0.56
C MET A 160 -4.77 -7.35 0.40
N VAL A 161 -4.06 -8.37 0.87
CA VAL A 161 -4.54 -9.77 0.81
C VAL A 161 -5.82 -9.95 1.63
N TYR A 162 -5.94 -9.28 2.78
CA TYR A 162 -7.17 -9.28 3.56
C TYR A 162 -8.31 -8.58 2.82
N ALA A 163 -8.05 -7.40 2.24
CA ALA A 163 -9.04 -6.68 1.44
C ALA A 163 -9.56 -7.51 0.25
N LEU A 164 -8.66 -8.23 -0.44
CA LEU A 164 -9.02 -9.17 -1.52
C LEU A 164 -9.95 -10.32 -1.06
N LYS A 165 -9.91 -10.66 0.22
CA LYS A 165 -10.81 -11.65 0.83
C LYS A 165 -12.09 -11.04 1.41
N GLY A 166 -12.34 -9.76 1.19
CA GLY A 166 -13.48 -9.04 1.75
C GLY A 166 -13.40 -8.88 3.28
N LEU A 167 -12.20 -9.05 3.86
CA LEU A 167 -11.97 -8.79 5.26
C LEU A 167 -11.66 -7.30 5.41
N ASP A 168 -12.54 -6.58 6.11
CA ASP A 168 -12.31 -5.17 6.42
C ASP A 168 -10.96 -4.98 7.11
N ALA A 169 -10.08 -4.22 6.48
CA ALA A 169 -8.84 -3.76 7.07
C ALA A 169 -9.13 -2.69 8.14
N ARG A 170 -9.75 -3.10 9.26
CA ARG A 170 -9.99 -2.25 10.44
C ARG A 170 -8.77 -2.19 11.37
N THR A 171 -7.63 -2.61 10.89
CA THR A 171 -6.39 -2.47 11.67
C THR A 171 -6.01 -1.00 11.65
N LEU A 172 -6.10 -0.36 12.81
CA LEU A 172 -5.45 0.93 13.03
C LEU A 172 -4.02 0.82 12.50
N ASP A 173 -3.66 1.73 11.62
CA ASP A 173 -2.30 1.86 11.11
C ASP A 173 -1.28 1.83 12.27
N LYS A 174 -0.14 1.17 12.07
CA LYS A 174 0.93 1.07 13.08
C LYS A 174 1.32 2.40 13.69
N LYS A 175 1.30 3.47 12.88
CA LYS A 175 1.57 4.83 13.35
C LYS A 175 0.49 5.30 14.31
N SER A 176 -0.77 5.14 13.95
CA SER A 176 -1.89 5.46 14.84
C SER A 176 -1.87 4.65 16.13
N ILE A 177 -1.50 3.36 16.06
CA ILE A 177 -1.30 2.51 17.24
C ILE A 177 -0.12 3.00 18.10
N ALA A 178 1.00 3.38 17.48
CA ALA A 178 2.15 3.94 18.17
C ALA A 178 1.81 5.26 18.85
N ASP A 179 1.12 6.16 18.15
CA ASP A 179 0.67 7.45 18.69
C ASP A 179 -0.30 7.27 19.87
N LEU A 180 -1.25 6.33 19.77
CA LEU A 180 -2.15 5.99 20.86
C LEU A 180 -1.40 5.40 22.06
N LYS A 181 -0.39 4.54 21.85
CA LYS A 181 0.47 4.01 22.90
C LYS A 181 1.26 5.11 23.57
N ASN A 182 1.83 6.05 22.81
CA ASN A 182 2.58 7.19 23.33
C ASN A 182 1.67 8.12 24.15
N LYS A 183 0.49 8.45 23.66
CA LYS A 183 -0.53 9.22 24.40
C LYS A 183 -0.93 8.53 25.70
N ARG A 184 -1.18 7.21 25.65
CA ARG A 184 -1.50 6.41 26.84
C ARG A 184 -0.37 6.44 27.86
N SER A 185 0.88 6.30 27.43
CA SER A 185 2.06 6.37 28.32
C SER A 185 2.18 7.74 28.98
N ALA A 186 2.07 8.82 28.20
CA ALA A 186 2.11 10.19 28.72
C ALA A 186 1.00 10.46 29.75
N LEU A 187 -0.23 10.03 29.47
CA LEU A 187 -1.34 10.16 30.41
C LEU A 187 -1.14 9.33 31.68
N LYS A 188 -0.54 8.15 31.57
CA LYS A 188 -0.20 7.32 32.73
C LYS A 188 0.82 8.02 33.63
N THR A 189 1.90 8.54 33.07
CA THR A 189 2.92 9.31 33.81
C THR A 189 2.28 10.54 34.49
N ARG A 190 1.47 11.28 33.75
CA ARG A 190 0.78 12.47 34.32
C ARG A 190 -0.15 12.09 35.47
N ARG A 191 -0.89 11.00 35.36
CA ARG A 191 -1.73 10.49 36.47
C ARG A 191 -0.90 10.12 37.71
N GLU A 192 0.26 9.48 37.52
CA GLU A 192 1.15 9.10 38.63
C GLU A 192 1.73 10.35 39.31
N GLU A 193 2.12 11.37 38.57
CA GLU A 193 2.57 12.66 39.11
C GLU A 193 1.48 13.35 39.95
N LEU A 194 0.26 13.46 39.39
CA LEU A 194 -0.88 14.04 40.09
C LEU A 194 -1.22 13.23 41.37
N ALA A 195 -1.15 11.91 41.33
CA ALA A 195 -1.37 11.08 42.52
C ALA A 195 -0.31 11.32 43.62
N LYS A 196 0.96 11.51 43.22
CA LYS A 196 2.04 11.88 44.17
C LYS A 196 1.79 13.26 44.78
N GLN A 197 1.44 14.26 43.96
CA GLN A 197 1.11 15.61 44.42
C GLN A 197 -0.07 15.58 45.40
N ALA A 198 -1.16 14.87 45.04
CA ALA A 198 -2.32 14.70 45.92
C ALA A 198 -1.95 14.03 47.27
N SER A 199 -1.08 13.01 47.25
CA SER A 199 -0.63 12.34 48.45
C SER A 199 0.20 13.26 49.35
N THR A 200 1.07 14.10 48.75
CA THR A 200 1.87 15.09 49.47
C THR A 200 0.98 16.17 50.09
N LEU A 201 0.02 16.70 49.35
CA LEU A 201 -0.93 17.68 49.87
C LEU A 201 -1.77 17.13 51.03
N ARG A 202 -2.22 15.86 50.94
CA ARG A 202 -2.92 15.20 52.05
C ARG A 202 -2.05 15.08 53.31
N LYS A 203 -0.77 14.71 53.15
CA LYS A 203 0.17 14.63 54.29
C LYS A 203 0.37 16.01 54.95
N ILE A 204 0.54 17.06 54.16
CA ILE A 204 0.68 18.43 54.67
C ILE A 204 -0.61 18.87 55.38
N GLY A 205 -1.79 18.62 54.77
CA GLY A 205 -3.07 18.93 55.41
C GLY A 205 -3.29 18.22 56.75
N THR A 206 -2.86 16.95 56.83
CA THR A 206 -2.94 16.17 58.11
C THR A 206 -1.95 16.70 59.15
N SER A 207 -0.73 17.11 58.75
CA SER A 207 0.26 17.69 59.66
C SER A 207 -0.19 19.06 60.17
N LEU A 208 -0.79 19.90 59.37
CA LEU A 208 -1.31 21.17 59.76
C LEU A 208 -2.50 21.01 60.75
N ALA A 209 -3.35 20.05 60.57
CA ALA A 209 -4.46 19.75 61.50
C ALA A 209 -3.98 19.28 62.87
N VAL A 210 -2.78 18.66 62.98
CA VAL A 210 -2.19 18.22 64.25
C VAL A 210 -1.47 19.35 64.98
N VAL A 211 -0.92 20.36 64.26
CA VAL A 211 -0.10 21.42 64.85
C VAL A 211 -0.91 22.64 65.36
N SER A 212 -2.16 22.78 64.99
CA SER A 212 -2.95 23.94 65.33
C SER A 212 -4.35 23.62 65.87
N PRO A 213 -4.48 23.29 67.18
CA PRO A 213 -5.81 23.11 67.77
C PRO A 213 -6.62 24.41 67.88
N THR A 214 -6.03 25.59 67.55
CA THR A 214 -6.63 26.92 67.58
C THR A 214 -6.70 27.60 66.24
N ALA A 215 -6.29 26.99 65.15
CA ALA A 215 -6.45 27.57 63.81
C ALA A 215 -7.93 27.57 63.43
N ASN A 216 -8.36 28.75 63.10
CA ASN A 216 -9.74 29.16 62.77
C ASN A 216 -10.41 28.13 61.86
N ARG A 217 -11.43 27.49 62.35
CA ARG A 217 -12.22 26.46 61.63
C ARG A 217 -12.65 26.91 60.24
N GLU A 218 -12.83 28.20 60.01
CA GLU A 218 -13.25 28.82 58.74
C GLU A 218 -12.12 28.83 57.68
N GLU A 219 -10.84 29.04 58.07
CA GLU A 219 -9.70 28.98 57.14
C GLU A 219 -9.42 27.54 56.68
N THR A 220 -9.54 26.59 57.60
CA THR A 220 -9.37 25.17 57.26
C THR A 220 -10.48 24.68 56.35
N ALA A 221 -11.70 25.13 56.56
CA ALA A 221 -12.84 24.79 55.68
C ALA A 221 -12.67 25.38 54.26
N ARG A 222 -12.20 26.65 54.13
CA ARG A 222 -11.91 27.26 52.82
C ARG A 222 -10.77 26.55 52.08
N PHE A 223 -9.75 26.08 52.81
CA PHE A 223 -8.65 25.33 52.18
C PHE A 223 -9.10 23.95 51.70
N ILE A 224 -9.95 23.24 52.46
CA ILE A 224 -10.55 21.97 52.05
C ILE A 224 -11.48 22.13 50.86
N GLU A 225 -12.23 23.23 50.81
CA GLU A 225 -13.11 23.52 49.69
C GLU A 225 -12.32 23.81 48.37
N GLN A 226 -11.20 24.52 48.47
CA GLN A 226 -10.29 24.74 47.33
C GLN A 226 -9.60 23.44 46.86
N LEU A 227 -9.30 22.50 47.74
CA LEU A 227 -8.72 21.19 47.38
C LEU A 227 -9.73 20.22 46.75
N ASN A 228 -11.01 20.39 47.01
CA ASN A 228 -12.07 19.58 46.40
C ASN A 228 -12.48 20.09 45.02
N PHE A 229 -12.05 21.29 44.61
CA PHE A 229 -12.32 21.88 43.28
C PHE A 229 -11.20 21.63 42.26
N LEU A 230 -10.09 20.97 42.64
CA LEU A 230 -8.99 20.51 41.79
C LEU A 230 -9.08 18.99 41.58
#